data_9b3a2cd0c8d871e08a6a2e5f2dace2bb
#
_entry.id   9b3a2cd0c8d871e08a6a2e5f2dace2bb
#
_cell.length_a   1.000
_cell.length_b   1.000
_cell.length_c   1.000
_cell.angle_alpha   90.00
_cell.angle_beta   90.00
_cell.angle_gamma   90.00
#
_symmetry.space_group_name_H-M   'P 1'
#
loop_
_entity.id
_entity.type
_entity.pdbx_description
1 polymer ?
#
loop_
_entity_poly.entity_id
_entity_poly.type
_entity_poly.pdbx_seq_one_letter_code
_entity_poly.pdbx_strand_id
1 'polypeptide(L)'
;GYDNFAEYNLKERMAQNSDAVYKLLNQLLEAYTPTAQKEYAEVQALARNEEGEGFNLMPWDWSYYSQKLKDRKFSVNDEMLRPYFELSKVKEGVFGLASRLYGITFKKNPGIPVYHKDVEAYEVFDKDGTYLAVLYTDFHPRAGKRSGAWMTSYKGQWTDEKSGENSRPHVSIVMNFTKPTQNKPALRTFVYYFPILN
;
A
#
# COMPACT_ATOMS: atom_id res chain seq x y z
N GLY A 1 0.38 25.48 -29.79
CA GLY A 1 0.10 25.36 -28.36
C GLY A 1 -0.98 24.34 -28.09
N TYR A 2 -1.31 24.17 -26.84
CA TYR A 2 -2.38 23.31 -26.35
C TYR A 2 -3.39 24.15 -25.61
N ASP A 3 -4.68 23.79 -25.65
CA ASP A 3 -5.75 24.55 -25.04
C ASP A 3 -5.62 24.62 -23.51
N ASN A 4 -5.06 23.56 -22.91
CA ASN A 4 -4.82 23.48 -21.47
C ASN A 4 -3.72 22.46 -21.14
N PHE A 5 -3.30 22.43 -19.85
CA PHE A 5 -2.25 21.54 -19.39
C PHE A 5 -2.64 20.03 -19.43
N ALA A 6 -3.94 19.73 -19.29
CA ALA A 6 -4.41 18.34 -19.39
C ALA A 6 -4.21 17.80 -20.81
N GLU A 7 -4.60 18.53 -21.84
CA GLU A 7 -4.37 18.15 -23.25
C GLU A 7 -2.88 17.99 -23.56
N TYR A 8 -2.05 18.88 -23.04
CA TYR A 8 -0.59 18.76 -23.18
C TYR A 8 -0.07 17.44 -22.57
N ASN A 9 -0.46 17.12 -21.33
CA ASN A 9 -0.03 15.90 -20.66
C ASN A 9 -0.57 14.62 -21.30
N LEU A 10 -1.84 14.63 -21.71
CA LEU A 10 -2.51 13.46 -22.26
C LEU A 10 -1.90 12.99 -23.58
N LYS A 11 -1.29 13.90 -24.34
CA LYS A 11 -0.70 13.56 -25.65
C LYS A 11 0.33 12.45 -25.57
N GLU A 12 1.11 12.43 -24.49
CA GLU A 12 2.16 11.41 -24.23
C GLU A 12 1.65 10.26 -23.33
N ARG A 13 0.32 10.15 -23.13
CA ARG A 13 -0.30 9.10 -22.32
C ARG A 13 -1.13 8.14 -23.16
N MET A 14 -1.47 6.98 -22.60
CA MET A 14 -2.29 5.97 -23.29
C MET A 14 -3.66 6.52 -23.76
N ALA A 15 -4.25 7.42 -23.01
CA ALA A 15 -5.54 8.02 -23.34
C ALA A 15 -5.49 9.01 -24.52
N GLN A 16 -4.34 9.68 -24.74
CA GLN A 16 -4.04 10.64 -25.80
C GLN A 16 -4.85 11.93 -25.80
N ASN A 17 -6.07 11.93 -25.32
CA ASN A 17 -6.98 13.10 -25.26
C ASN A 17 -8.01 12.97 -24.13
N SER A 18 -8.67 14.07 -23.78
CA SER A 18 -9.67 14.12 -22.71
C SER A 18 -10.93 13.32 -23.04
N ASP A 19 -11.33 13.20 -24.30
CA ASP A 19 -12.52 12.44 -24.68
C ASP A 19 -12.36 10.96 -24.34
N ALA A 20 -11.17 10.38 -24.57
CA ALA A 20 -10.89 9.00 -24.19
C ALA A 20 -10.93 8.80 -22.67
N VAL A 21 -10.45 9.78 -21.89
CA VAL A 21 -10.54 9.76 -20.43
C VAL A 21 -12.00 9.78 -19.97
N TYR A 22 -12.79 10.74 -20.47
CA TYR A 22 -14.22 10.84 -20.10
C TYR A 22 -15.03 9.64 -20.55
N LYS A 23 -14.75 9.09 -21.71
CA LYS A 23 -15.39 7.85 -22.18
C LYS A 23 -15.20 6.72 -21.18
N LEU A 24 -13.96 6.50 -20.74
CA LEU A 24 -13.68 5.47 -19.74
C LEU A 24 -14.37 5.77 -18.40
N LEU A 25 -14.26 6.99 -17.89
CA LEU A 25 -14.86 7.38 -16.61
C LEU A 25 -16.38 7.25 -16.64
N ASN A 26 -17.04 7.64 -17.73
CA ASN A 26 -18.49 7.52 -17.88
C ASN A 26 -18.94 6.06 -17.94
N GLN A 27 -18.19 5.20 -18.63
CA GLN A 27 -18.47 3.75 -18.63
C GLN A 27 -18.35 3.16 -17.23
N LEU A 28 -17.31 3.53 -16.46
CA LEU A 28 -17.15 3.11 -15.07
C LEU A 28 -18.27 3.64 -14.18
N LEU A 29 -18.65 4.91 -14.34
CA LEU A 29 -19.72 5.52 -13.58
C LEU A 29 -21.05 4.79 -13.82
N GLU A 30 -21.40 4.53 -15.08
CA GLU A 30 -22.59 3.78 -15.45
C GLU A 30 -22.60 2.37 -14.86
N ALA A 31 -21.47 1.67 -14.97
CA ALA A 31 -21.34 0.28 -14.47
C ALA A 31 -21.38 0.18 -12.94
N TYR A 32 -20.79 1.15 -12.21
CA TYR A 32 -20.65 1.04 -10.75
C TYR A 32 -21.76 1.72 -9.96
N THR A 33 -22.43 2.73 -10.53
CA THR A 33 -23.48 3.47 -9.82
C THR A 33 -24.58 2.58 -9.25
N PRO A 34 -25.14 1.58 -9.98
CA PRO A 34 -26.19 0.71 -9.42
C PRO A 34 -25.71 -0.08 -8.19
N THR A 35 -24.48 -0.57 -8.21
CA THR A 35 -23.89 -1.28 -7.06
C THR A 35 -23.70 -0.34 -5.88
N ALA A 36 -23.12 0.82 -6.08
CA ALA A 36 -22.94 1.83 -5.03
C ALA A 36 -24.26 2.29 -4.41
N GLN A 37 -25.32 2.46 -5.22
CA GLN A 37 -26.66 2.78 -4.73
C GLN A 37 -27.25 1.66 -3.86
N LYS A 38 -27.06 0.42 -4.26
CA LYS A 38 -27.49 -0.75 -3.48
C LYS A 38 -26.76 -0.82 -2.14
N GLU A 39 -25.43 -0.67 -2.15
CA GLU A 39 -24.61 -0.67 -0.93
C GLU A 39 -25.00 0.48 0.02
N TYR A 40 -25.21 1.68 -0.54
CA TYR A 40 -25.70 2.82 0.24
C TYR A 40 -27.06 2.53 0.89
N ALA A 41 -28.00 1.98 0.14
CA ALA A 41 -29.33 1.65 0.66
C ALA A 41 -29.26 0.62 1.81
N GLU A 42 -28.37 -0.38 1.74
CA GLU A 42 -28.18 -1.35 2.80
C GLU A 42 -27.63 -0.70 4.09
N VAL A 43 -26.63 0.19 3.97
CA VAL A 43 -26.06 0.92 5.11
C VAL A 43 -27.09 1.90 5.71
N GLN A 44 -27.85 2.60 4.85
CA GLN A 44 -28.92 3.51 5.28
C GLN A 44 -30.03 2.76 6.03
N ALA A 45 -30.40 1.57 5.56
CA ALA A 45 -31.42 0.75 6.24
C ALA A 45 -30.94 0.28 7.62
N LEU A 46 -29.66 -0.10 7.75
CA LEU A 46 -29.07 -0.42 9.04
C LEU A 46 -29.11 0.78 9.99
N ALA A 47 -28.69 1.96 9.51
CA ALA A 47 -28.67 3.17 10.31
C ALA A 47 -30.08 3.57 10.79
N ARG A 48 -31.10 3.50 9.93
CA ARG A 48 -32.49 3.76 10.30
C ARG A 48 -33.04 2.77 11.34
N ASN A 49 -32.66 1.52 11.21
CA ASN A 49 -33.08 0.51 12.18
C ASN A 49 -32.52 0.78 13.61
N GLU A 50 -31.40 1.45 13.72
CA GLU A 50 -30.76 1.79 15.00
C GLU A 50 -31.19 3.16 15.55
N GLU A 51 -31.29 4.17 14.67
CA GLU A 51 -31.52 5.57 15.06
C GLU A 51 -32.97 6.05 14.82
N GLY A 52 -33.77 5.26 14.11
CA GLY A 52 -35.14 5.58 13.74
C GLY A 52 -35.30 5.97 12.26
N GLU A 53 -36.52 5.84 11.76
CA GLU A 53 -36.88 5.99 10.33
C GLU A 53 -36.52 7.38 9.74
N GLY A 54 -36.48 8.41 10.58
CA GLY A 54 -36.09 9.77 10.16
C GLY A 54 -34.59 9.98 9.93
N PHE A 55 -33.75 9.01 10.28
CA PHE A 55 -32.30 9.16 10.15
C PHE A 55 -31.87 9.12 8.68
N ASN A 56 -31.09 10.12 8.26
CA ASN A 56 -30.47 10.17 6.95
C ASN A 56 -28.95 10.09 7.08
N LEU A 57 -28.37 9.06 6.50
CA LEU A 57 -26.93 8.81 6.50
C LEU A 57 -26.19 9.93 5.79
N MET A 58 -25.29 10.58 6.49
CA MET A 58 -24.43 11.62 5.98
C MET A 58 -23.03 11.06 5.66
N PRO A 59 -22.23 11.74 4.82
CA PRO A 59 -20.89 11.24 4.44
C PRO A 59 -19.97 10.91 5.63
N TRP A 60 -20.08 11.64 6.75
CA TRP A 60 -19.29 11.40 7.96
C TRP A 60 -19.76 10.19 8.77
N ASP A 61 -21.00 9.73 8.57
CA ASP A 61 -21.57 8.55 9.26
C ASP A 61 -21.20 7.24 8.53
N TRP A 62 -20.82 7.34 7.26
CA TRP A 62 -20.59 6.20 6.37
C TRP A 62 -19.65 5.15 6.96
N SER A 63 -18.48 5.57 7.45
CA SER A 63 -17.47 4.64 7.96
C SER A 63 -17.96 3.84 9.17
N TYR A 64 -18.75 4.47 10.03
CA TYR A 64 -19.29 3.84 11.23
C TYR A 64 -20.32 2.76 10.89
N TYR A 65 -21.35 3.13 10.11
CA TYR A 65 -22.43 2.18 9.78
C TYR A 65 -22.01 1.12 8.78
N SER A 66 -21.13 1.42 7.84
CA SER A 66 -20.58 0.42 6.91
C SER A 66 -19.73 -0.62 7.64
N GLN A 67 -18.95 -0.22 8.64
CA GLN A 67 -18.23 -1.19 9.50
C GLN A 67 -19.19 -2.06 10.29
N LYS A 68 -20.23 -1.49 10.91
CA LYS A 68 -21.27 -2.26 11.59
C LYS A 68 -21.98 -3.26 10.69
N LEU A 69 -22.31 -2.86 9.46
CA LEU A 69 -22.91 -3.76 8.47
C LEU A 69 -21.98 -4.93 8.12
N LYS A 70 -20.70 -4.62 7.92
CA LYS A 70 -19.65 -5.62 7.68
C LYS A 70 -19.55 -6.62 8.82
N ASP A 71 -19.52 -6.15 10.06
CA ASP A 71 -19.43 -7.00 11.25
C ASP A 71 -20.66 -7.91 11.37
N ARG A 72 -21.87 -7.40 11.08
CA ARG A 72 -23.12 -8.19 11.09
C ARG A 72 -23.14 -9.24 9.98
N LYS A 73 -22.72 -8.90 8.75
CA LYS A 73 -22.76 -9.81 7.60
C LYS A 73 -21.71 -10.92 7.66
N PHE A 74 -20.52 -10.59 8.12
CA PHE A 74 -19.37 -11.50 7.98
C PHE A 74 -18.84 -12.04 9.30
N SER A 75 -19.27 -11.48 10.43
CA SER A 75 -18.81 -11.89 11.78
C SER A 75 -17.28 -11.91 11.94
N VAL A 76 -16.58 -11.16 11.10
CA VAL A 76 -15.10 -11.06 11.07
C VAL A 76 -14.73 -9.59 11.17
N ASN A 77 -13.97 -9.24 12.18
CA ASN A 77 -13.39 -7.90 12.33
C ASN A 77 -11.86 -7.94 12.21
N ASP A 78 -11.28 -6.78 11.95
CA ASP A 78 -9.84 -6.64 11.75
C ASP A 78 -9.03 -7.06 13.00
N GLU A 79 -9.57 -6.89 14.21
CA GLU A 79 -8.91 -7.30 15.46
C GLU A 79 -8.75 -8.83 15.54
N MET A 80 -9.70 -9.61 15.03
CA MET A 80 -9.60 -11.07 14.98
C MET A 80 -8.53 -11.54 13.99
N LEU A 81 -8.28 -10.76 12.94
CA LEU A 81 -7.30 -11.10 11.91
C LEU A 81 -5.88 -10.65 12.27
N ARG A 82 -5.75 -9.60 13.08
CA ARG A 82 -4.44 -9.02 13.44
C ARG A 82 -3.40 -10.02 13.93
N PRO A 83 -3.71 -10.98 14.83
CA PRO A 83 -2.72 -11.94 15.32
C PRO A 83 -2.09 -12.81 14.22
N TYR A 84 -2.79 -13.02 13.11
CA TYR A 84 -2.30 -13.79 11.96
C TYR A 84 -1.33 -12.98 11.09
N PHE A 85 -1.27 -11.67 11.24
CA PHE A 85 -0.48 -10.75 10.43
C PHE A 85 0.58 -10.01 11.24
N GLU A 86 1.26 -10.73 12.12
CA GLU A 86 2.42 -10.21 12.84
C GLU A 86 3.49 -9.75 11.82
N LEU A 87 3.99 -8.51 11.99
CA LEU A 87 4.89 -7.87 11.03
C LEU A 87 6.15 -8.68 10.73
N SER A 88 6.73 -9.34 11.74
CA SER A 88 7.90 -10.21 11.58
C SER A 88 7.60 -11.37 10.63
N LYS A 89 6.50 -12.07 10.85
CA LYS A 89 6.08 -13.22 10.02
C LYS A 89 5.70 -12.80 8.60
N VAL A 90 5.03 -11.67 8.45
CA VAL A 90 4.71 -11.11 7.13
C VAL A 90 5.97 -10.76 6.37
N LYS A 91 6.95 -10.12 7.02
CA LYS A 91 8.24 -9.79 6.41
C LYS A 91 9.00 -11.05 5.97
N GLU A 92 9.07 -12.06 6.82
CA GLU A 92 9.65 -13.36 6.48
C GLU A 92 8.93 -14.02 5.30
N GLY A 93 7.60 -13.97 5.29
CA GLY A 93 6.78 -14.51 4.21
C GLY A 93 7.04 -13.80 2.87
N VAL A 94 7.10 -12.47 2.87
CA VAL A 94 7.39 -11.66 1.66
C VAL A 94 8.80 -11.92 1.16
N PHE A 95 9.80 -11.92 2.04
CA PHE A 95 11.18 -12.23 1.67
C PHE A 95 11.31 -13.67 1.15
N GLY A 96 10.66 -14.63 1.80
CA GLY A 96 10.64 -16.02 1.37
C GLY A 96 9.94 -16.21 0.00
N LEU A 97 8.88 -15.45 -0.27
CA LEU A 97 8.24 -15.45 -1.58
C LEU A 97 9.18 -14.90 -2.67
N ALA A 98 9.82 -13.75 -2.41
CA ALA A 98 10.78 -13.16 -3.33
C ALA A 98 11.97 -14.10 -3.59
N SER A 99 12.46 -14.77 -2.55
CA SER A 99 13.52 -15.79 -2.68
C SER A 99 13.10 -16.96 -3.58
N ARG A 100 11.87 -17.44 -3.45
CA ARG A 100 11.36 -18.53 -4.29
C ARG A 100 11.14 -18.12 -5.74
N LEU A 101 10.67 -16.88 -5.98
CA LEU A 101 10.38 -16.39 -7.33
C LEU A 101 11.63 -15.98 -8.09
N TYR A 102 12.57 -15.32 -7.42
CA TYR A 102 13.72 -14.68 -8.05
C TYR A 102 15.07 -15.28 -7.66
N GLY A 103 15.11 -16.19 -6.69
CA GLY A 103 16.35 -16.76 -6.17
C GLY A 103 17.16 -15.83 -5.26
N ILE A 104 16.67 -14.62 -4.98
CA ILE A 104 17.38 -13.62 -4.17
C ILE A 104 17.33 -13.93 -2.69
N THR A 105 18.33 -13.44 -1.94
CA THR A 105 18.40 -13.58 -0.50
C THR A 105 18.54 -12.21 0.17
N PHE A 106 18.02 -12.11 1.41
CA PHE A 106 18.05 -10.89 2.21
C PHE A 106 18.84 -11.12 3.49
N LYS A 107 19.89 -10.34 3.70
CA LYS A 107 20.72 -10.40 4.91
C LYS A 107 20.64 -9.09 5.67
N LYS A 108 20.08 -9.11 6.87
CA LYS A 108 20.05 -7.93 7.73
C LYS A 108 21.46 -7.48 8.05
N ASN A 109 21.76 -6.20 7.82
CA ASN A 109 23.07 -5.63 8.10
C ASN A 109 22.94 -4.35 8.96
N PRO A 110 23.13 -4.44 10.29
CA PRO A 110 23.07 -3.29 11.18
C PRO A 110 24.24 -2.31 11.02
N GLY A 111 25.28 -2.68 10.28
CA GLY A 111 26.40 -1.80 9.95
C GLY A 111 26.10 -0.77 8.85
N ILE A 112 25.00 -0.93 8.13
CA ILE A 112 24.56 0.06 7.13
C ILE A 112 23.90 1.24 7.86
N PRO A 113 24.37 2.48 7.64
CA PRO A 113 23.75 3.68 8.23
C PRO A 113 22.27 3.80 7.85
N VAL A 114 21.43 4.09 8.83
CA VAL A 114 19.99 4.31 8.64
C VAL A 114 19.61 5.71 9.14
N TYR A 115 18.63 6.33 8.52
CA TYR A 115 18.19 7.70 8.84
C TYR A 115 17.28 7.78 10.07
N HIS A 116 16.83 6.65 10.62
CA HIS A 116 16.03 6.58 11.84
C HIS A 116 16.21 5.21 12.52
N LYS A 117 16.17 5.16 13.83
CA LYS A 117 16.37 3.94 14.64
C LYS A 117 15.39 2.79 14.37
N ASP A 118 14.20 3.10 13.88
CA ASP A 118 13.17 2.11 13.55
C ASP A 118 13.32 1.54 12.12
N VAL A 119 14.32 2.01 11.35
CA VAL A 119 14.61 1.51 10.00
C VAL A 119 15.58 0.34 10.08
N GLU A 120 15.27 -0.71 9.35
CA GLU A 120 16.20 -1.84 9.18
C GLU A 120 16.76 -1.82 7.76
N ALA A 121 18.05 -2.12 7.62
CA ALA A 121 18.72 -2.27 6.33
C ALA A 121 19.07 -3.73 6.05
N TYR A 122 18.88 -4.14 4.81
CA TYR A 122 19.18 -5.47 4.30
C TYR A 122 20.05 -5.39 3.06
N GLU A 123 21.11 -6.17 3.03
CA GLU A 123 21.83 -6.49 1.80
C GLU A 123 21.02 -7.53 1.02
N VAL A 124 20.89 -7.33 -0.27
CA VAL A 124 20.20 -8.25 -1.19
C VAL A 124 21.23 -8.89 -2.10
N PHE A 125 21.19 -10.19 -2.22
CA PHE A 125 22.10 -10.98 -3.05
C PHE A 125 21.33 -11.84 -4.04
N ASP A 126 21.90 -12.04 -5.22
CA ASP A 126 21.39 -12.99 -6.20
C ASP A 126 21.65 -14.44 -5.76
N LYS A 127 21.09 -15.40 -6.50
CA LYS A 127 21.23 -16.84 -6.29
C LYS A 127 22.69 -17.34 -6.29
N ASP A 128 23.57 -16.67 -7.00
CA ASP A 128 25.01 -16.96 -7.07
C ASP A 128 25.84 -16.26 -5.98
N GLY A 129 25.19 -15.50 -5.09
CA GLY A 129 25.82 -14.70 -4.05
C GLY A 129 26.29 -13.33 -4.48
N THR A 130 26.03 -12.93 -5.73
CA THR A 130 26.35 -11.58 -6.21
C THR A 130 25.53 -10.53 -5.48
N TYR A 131 26.20 -9.49 -4.97
CA TYR A 131 25.56 -8.37 -4.30
C TYR A 131 24.71 -7.54 -5.29
N LEU A 132 23.42 -7.36 -4.97
CA LEU A 132 22.46 -6.68 -5.85
C LEU A 132 22.08 -5.28 -5.36
N ALA A 133 21.74 -5.12 -4.10
CA ALA A 133 21.11 -3.89 -3.62
C ALA A 133 21.16 -3.75 -2.09
N VAL A 134 20.83 -2.54 -1.61
CA VAL A 134 20.37 -2.32 -0.23
C VAL A 134 18.87 -2.09 -0.21
N LEU A 135 18.15 -2.85 0.62
CA LEU A 135 16.75 -2.63 0.92
C LEU A 135 16.59 -2.08 2.33
N TYR A 136 15.96 -0.91 2.45
CA TYR A 136 15.53 -0.34 3.72
C TYR A 136 14.06 -0.62 3.98
N THR A 137 13.73 -1.05 5.19
CA THR A 137 12.34 -1.23 5.64
C THR A 137 12.03 -0.21 6.73
N ASP A 138 11.14 0.75 6.42
CA ASP A 138 10.70 1.82 7.31
C ASP A 138 9.21 1.65 7.60
N PHE A 139 8.87 0.86 8.62
CA PHE A 139 7.52 0.33 8.79
C PHE A 139 6.70 1.00 9.90
N HIS A 140 7.28 1.93 10.68
CA HIS A 140 6.58 2.52 11.82
C HIS A 140 6.31 4.01 11.64
N PRO A 141 5.15 4.51 12.12
CA PRO A 141 4.83 5.93 12.11
C PRO A 141 5.72 6.71 13.08
N ARG A 142 5.96 7.99 12.75
CA ARG A 142 6.63 8.96 13.61
C ARG A 142 6.29 10.39 13.18
N ALA A 143 6.62 11.37 14.01
CA ALA A 143 6.46 12.77 13.67
C ALA A 143 7.20 13.10 12.36
N GLY A 144 6.58 13.85 11.47
CA GLY A 144 7.11 14.22 10.16
C GLY A 144 7.06 13.14 9.08
N LYS A 145 6.68 11.90 9.40
CA LYS A 145 6.50 10.84 8.40
C LYS A 145 5.10 10.91 7.81
N ARG A 146 5.01 10.94 6.48
CA ARG A 146 3.72 10.94 5.76
C ARG A 146 3.00 9.61 5.95
N SER A 147 1.67 9.64 6.05
CA SER A 147 0.82 8.45 6.11
C SER A 147 0.80 7.68 4.78
N GLY A 148 0.35 6.42 4.81
CA GLY A 148 0.28 5.55 3.64
C GLY A 148 1.45 4.59 3.53
N ALA A 149 1.63 4.04 2.33
CA ALA A 149 2.71 3.12 1.98
C ALA A 149 3.27 3.48 0.61
N TRP A 150 4.58 3.44 0.46
CA TRP A 150 5.25 3.73 -0.81
C TRP A 150 6.64 3.09 -0.86
N MET A 151 7.16 3.01 -2.07
CA MET A 151 8.55 2.69 -2.36
C MET A 151 9.26 3.96 -2.82
N THR A 152 10.54 4.10 -2.48
CA THR A 152 11.40 5.13 -3.03
C THR A 152 12.80 4.59 -3.27
N SER A 153 13.52 5.20 -4.23
CA SER A 153 14.91 4.90 -4.51
C SER A 153 15.77 6.06 -4.05
N TYR A 154 16.78 5.77 -3.22
CA TYR A 154 17.79 6.76 -2.79
C TYR A 154 18.99 6.81 -3.72
N LYS A 155 19.29 5.69 -4.37
CA LYS A 155 20.39 5.54 -5.31
C LYS A 155 19.90 4.62 -6.44
N GLY A 156 20.01 5.08 -7.69
CA GLY A 156 19.69 4.28 -8.87
C GLY A 156 20.81 3.29 -9.21
N GLN A 157 20.48 2.29 -10.00
CA GLN A 157 21.46 1.43 -10.64
C GLN A 157 21.93 2.08 -11.94
N TRP A 158 23.23 2.07 -12.16
CA TRP A 158 23.86 2.48 -13.43
C TRP A 158 25.16 1.70 -13.63
N THR A 159 25.59 1.60 -14.87
CA THR A 159 26.89 1.05 -15.21
C THR A 159 27.64 2.09 -16.00
N ASP A 160 28.89 2.39 -15.58
CA ASP A 160 29.78 3.23 -16.35
C ASP A 160 30.38 2.44 -17.50
N GLU A 161 30.16 2.89 -18.73
CA GLU A 161 30.60 2.16 -19.93
C GLU A 161 32.11 2.11 -20.08
N LYS A 162 32.86 3.06 -19.49
CA LYS A 162 34.32 3.15 -19.61
C LYS A 162 35.05 2.33 -18.55
N SER A 163 34.61 2.45 -17.29
CA SER A 163 35.23 1.76 -16.17
C SER A 163 34.63 0.39 -15.88
N GLY A 164 33.41 0.11 -16.37
CA GLY A 164 32.63 -1.08 -16.00
C GLY A 164 32.08 -1.04 -14.59
N GLU A 165 32.23 0.09 -13.88
CA GLU A 165 31.69 0.26 -12.52
C GLU A 165 30.17 0.11 -12.54
N ASN A 166 29.63 -0.74 -11.67
CA ASN A 166 28.20 -0.95 -11.52
C ASN A 166 27.75 -0.44 -10.15
N SER A 167 27.00 0.68 -10.17
CA SER A 167 26.38 1.22 -8.97
C SER A 167 25.19 0.35 -8.57
N ARG A 168 25.18 -0.14 -7.33
CA ARG A 168 24.07 -0.94 -6.81
C ARG A 168 23.00 -0.03 -6.18
N PRO A 169 21.71 -0.32 -6.43
CA PRO A 169 20.63 0.54 -5.96
C PRO A 169 20.41 0.46 -4.45
N HIS A 170 19.91 1.57 -3.89
CA HIS A 170 19.41 1.66 -2.53
C HIS A 170 17.93 2.00 -2.60
N VAL A 171 17.07 1.09 -2.17
CA VAL A 171 15.62 1.25 -2.20
C VAL A 171 15.02 1.13 -0.82
N SER A 172 13.90 1.80 -0.60
CA SER A 172 13.16 1.74 0.65
C SER A 172 11.70 1.39 0.42
N ILE A 173 11.17 0.51 1.26
CA ILE A 173 9.72 0.30 1.42
C ILE A 173 9.31 0.98 2.71
N VAL A 174 8.43 1.96 2.59
CA VAL A 174 7.94 2.79 3.70
C VAL A 174 6.48 2.50 3.95
N MET A 175 6.13 2.24 5.22
CA MET A 175 4.77 1.94 5.67
C MET A 175 4.52 2.58 7.04
N ASN A 176 3.29 2.46 7.56
CA ASN A 176 2.89 3.03 8.85
C ASN A 176 2.13 2.00 9.69
N PHE A 177 2.81 0.93 10.12
CA PHE A 177 2.23 -0.07 11.02
C PHE A 177 2.33 0.36 12.47
N THR A 178 1.30 0.07 13.24
CA THR A 178 1.30 0.31 14.69
C THR A 178 2.55 -0.32 15.32
N LYS A 179 3.27 0.45 16.14
CA LYS A 179 4.42 -0.08 16.89
C LYS A 179 3.98 -1.19 17.85
N PRO A 180 4.84 -2.18 18.09
CA PRO A 180 4.60 -3.16 19.13
C PRO A 180 4.52 -2.43 20.51
N THR A 181 3.65 -2.91 21.38
CA THR A 181 3.60 -2.53 22.78
C THR A 181 4.04 -3.72 23.63
N GLN A 182 4.30 -3.50 24.93
CA GLN A 182 4.75 -4.59 25.82
C GLN A 182 3.85 -5.83 25.79
N ASN A 183 2.55 -5.66 25.49
CA ASN A 183 1.56 -6.73 25.49
C ASN A 183 0.96 -7.06 24.10
N LYS A 184 1.38 -6.37 23.05
CA LYS A 184 0.85 -6.60 21.68
C LYS A 184 1.98 -6.44 20.65
N PRO A 185 2.23 -7.44 19.77
CA PRO A 185 3.19 -7.33 18.69
C PRO A 185 2.79 -6.23 17.69
N ALA A 186 3.72 -5.82 16.85
CA ALA A 186 3.40 -4.95 15.71
C ALA A 186 2.47 -5.70 14.75
N LEU A 187 1.26 -5.19 14.60
CA LEU A 187 0.19 -5.84 13.85
C LEU A 187 -0.12 -5.05 12.58
N ARG A 188 -0.38 -5.76 11.51
CA ARG A 188 -0.78 -5.18 10.23
C ARG A 188 -2.30 -5.12 10.13
N THR A 189 -2.85 -3.99 9.67
CA THR A 189 -4.27 -3.89 9.28
C THR A 189 -4.40 -4.36 7.83
N PHE A 190 -5.39 -5.18 7.54
CA PHE A 190 -5.62 -5.84 6.24
C PHE A 190 -5.69 -4.88 5.03
N VAL A 191 -6.04 -3.63 5.25
CA VAL A 191 -6.24 -2.59 4.22
C VAL A 191 -4.99 -2.28 3.37
N TYR A 192 -3.78 -2.64 3.82
CA TYR A 192 -2.53 -2.29 3.14
C TYR A 192 -1.97 -3.39 2.22
N TYR A 193 -2.70 -4.48 1.99
CA TYR A 193 -2.20 -5.61 1.17
C TYR A 193 -2.24 -5.39 -0.33
N PHE A 194 -3.12 -4.54 -0.82
CA PHE A 194 -3.39 -4.40 -2.25
C PHE A 194 -2.44 -3.51 -3.09
N PRO A 195 -1.73 -2.51 -2.55
CA PRO A 195 -0.91 -1.63 -3.40
C PRO A 195 0.48 -2.17 -3.77
N ILE A 196 0.89 -3.33 -3.25
CA ILE A 196 2.27 -3.83 -3.46
C ILE A 196 2.36 -4.80 -4.66
N LEU A 197 1.23 -5.21 -5.22
CA LEU A 197 1.17 -6.18 -6.32
C LEU A 197 0.78 -5.59 -7.69
N ASN A 198 0.72 -4.25 -7.81
CA ASN A 198 0.54 -3.56 -9.11
C ASN A 198 1.82 -2.88 -9.56
#